data_43328aa6df61400d5e0dd5cee6ada974
#
_entry.id   43328aa6df61400d5e0dd5cee6ada974
#
_cell.length_a   1.000
_cell.length_b   1.000
_cell.length_c   1.000
_cell.angle_alpha   90.00
_cell.angle_beta   90.00
_cell.angle_gamma   90.00
#
_symmetry.space_group_name_H-M   'P 1'
#
loop_
_entity.id
_entity.type
_entity.pdbx_description
1 polymer ?
#
loop_
_entity_poly.entity_id
_entity_poly.type
_entity_poly.pdbx_seq_one_letter_code
_entity_poly.pdbx_strand_id
1 'polypeptide(L)'
;MSRHGLYNNGNTCFMNAALQCLSVTPSICNFIRIYNTEDENLIKLITKFNLGKCKTDTIKLECRKILDNQKETLTNDELQILTKLEKSSDDIFIYISFKDLIKKLDSNRQTNTDNNTISQIDRKPLDASPLLSITRELASGSIFENLFNGSQNDPHEFLAYILDRLHNSKSTSIQIKLPSNLNEIDNYYKLYLQHFKTRYENDYSYFVKNLYYYIINCVECSKCKNISTTFNPNDIICIPVPTQVNDKMITIYDCLNEMFKTDTIVYTCENCGNKDKNLIENKIFSKPKTFIIKLKRYSSTLNGRSTFKLNNMICYPDILNINKYFCGKAETNYKLYGIINHSGSLNGGHYYSYVKNINPDYKTFNEQWLCCNDTQVSNISDEQAMASQNAYMLFYSLIE
;
A
#
# COMPACT_ATOMS: atom_id res chain seq x y z
N MET A 1 20.17 -10.08 -13.11
CA MET A 1 19.91 -10.44 -11.70
C MET A 1 18.65 -11.30 -11.65
N SER A 2 18.70 -12.42 -10.98
CA SER A 2 17.57 -13.37 -10.94
C SER A 2 16.70 -13.11 -9.69
N ARG A 3 15.39 -13.29 -9.82
CA ARG A 3 14.37 -13.11 -8.78
C ARG A 3 13.57 -14.41 -8.66
N HIS A 4 13.06 -14.72 -7.47
CA HIS A 4 12.18 -15.88 -7.29
C HIS A 4 10.76 -15.57 -7.77
N GLY A 5 10.15 -16.53 -8.50
CA GLY A 5 8.71 -16.58 -8.71
C GLY A 5 7.98 -17.02 -7.43
N LEU A 6 6.66 -17.02 -7.48
CA LEU A 6 5.78 -17.50 -6.41
C LEU A 6 4.84 -18.60 -6.96
N TYR A 7 4.63 -19.66 -6.18
CA TYR A 7 3.62 -20.65 -6.54
C TYR A 7 2.22 -20.03 -6.49
N ASN A 8 1.38 -20.38 -7.46
CA ASN A 8 -0.03 -20.03 -7.44
C ASN A 8 -0.80 -21.16 -6.73
N ASN A 9 -1.19 -20.89 -5.49
CA ASN A 9 -1.85 -21.85 -4.61
C ASN A 9 -3.39 -21.80 -4.73
N GLY A 10 -3.90 -21.71 -5.97
CA GLY A 10 -5.31 -21.61 -6.30
C GLY A 10 -5.80 -20.15 -6.30
N ASN A 11 -5.86 -19.58 -7.51
CA ASN A 11 -6.30 -18.19 -7.76
C ASN A 11 -5.57 -17.08 -6.97
N THR A 12 -4.31 -17.34 -6.54
CA THR A 12 -3.51 -16.36 -5.75
C THR A 12 -2.65 -15.44 -6.61
N CYS A 13 -2.84 -15.39 -7.92
CA CYS A 13 -2.07 -14.52 -8.82
C CYS A 13 -2.13 -13.03 -8.43
N PHE A 14 -3.30 -12.56 -7.95
CA PHE A 14 -3.47 -11.18 -7.46
C PHE A 14 -2.56 -10.89 -6.25
N MET A 15 -2.46 -11.83 -5.32
CA MET A 15 -1.59 -11.74 -4.15
C MET A 15 -0.11 -11.84 -4.57
N ASN A 16 0.24 -12.78 -5.45
CA ASN A 16 1.60 -12.94 -5.96
C ASN A 16 2.10 -11.66 -6.65
N ALA A 17 1.29 -11.06 -7.52
CA ALA A 17 1.63 -9.81 -8.20
C ALA A 17 1.86 -8.65 -7.21
N ALA A 18 1.01 -8.53 -6.19
CA ALA A 18 1.13 -7.52 -5.14
C ALA A 18 2.39 -7.74 -4.28
N LEU A 19 2.67 -8.97 -3.85
CA LEU A 19 3.84 -9.33 -3.06
C LEU A 19 5.14 -9.06 -3.81
N GLN A 20 5.18 -9.32 -5.12
CA GLN A 20 6.32 -8.98 -5.96
C GLN A 20 6.60 -7.47 -5.97
N CYS A 21 5.57 -6.63 -6.11
CA CYS A 21 5.70 -5.18 -6.03
C CYS A 21 6.13 -4.71 -4.62
N LEU A 22 5.49 -5.22 -3.56
CA LEU A 22 5.83 -4.87 -2.18
C LEU A 22 7.29 -5.21 -1.82
N SER A 23 7.82 -6.31 -2.34
CA SER A 23 9.19 -6.76 -2.04
C SER A 23 10.29 -5.89 -2.66
N VAL A 24 9.96 -4.98 -3.57
CA VAL A 24 10.86 -3.97 -4.11
C VAL A 24 10.48 -2.55 -3.68
N THR A 25 9.45 -2.41 -2.87
CA THR A 25 8.99 -1.10 -2.37
C THR A 25 9.96 -0.56 -1.31
N PRO A 26 10.60 0.61 -1.53
CA PRO A 26 11.60 1.15 -0.61
C PRO A 26 11.11 1.29 0.83
N SER A 27 9.89 1.78 1.01
CA SER A 27 9.28 1.93 2.34
C SER A 27 9.08 0.59 3.05
N ILE A 28 8.69 -0.47 2.34
CA ILE A 28 8.54 -1.83 2.90
C ILE A 28 9.90 -2.43 3.26
N CYS A 29 10.88 -2.34 2.35
CA CYS A 29 12.23 -2.85 2.60
C CYS A 29 12.89 -2.17 3.82
N ASN A 30 12.75 -0.85 3.92
CA ASN A 30 13.25 -0.08 5.07
C ASN A 30 12.50 -0.42 6.36
N PHE A 31 11.19 -0.60 6.30
CA PHE A 31 10.38 -1.02 7.45
C PHE A 31 10.89 -2.35 8.04
N ILE A 32 11.06 -3.37 7.20
CA ILE A 32 11.57 -4.67 7.63
C ILE A 32 12.97 -4.55 8.25
N ARG A 33 13.84 -3.67 7.70
CA ARG A 33 15.19 -3.45 8.20
C ARG A 33 15.22 -2.77 9.56
N ILE A 34 14.42 -1.71 9.75
CA ILE A 34 14.38 -0.92 10.99
C ILE A 34 13.95 -1.79 12.18
N TYR A 35 12.95 -2.65 12.00
CA TYR A 35 12.40 -3.47 13.08
C TYR A 35 13.08 -4.84 13.25
N ASN A 36 14.24 -5.08 12.61
CA ASN A 36 14.84 -6.42 12.64
C ASN A 36 15.22 -6.88 14.06
N THR A 37 15.88 -6.04 14.86
CA THR A 37 16.32 -6.38 16.24
C THR A 37 15.12 -6.58 17.18
N GLU A 38 14.10 -5.70 17.10
CA GLU A 38 12.86 -5.84 17.87
C GLU A 38 12.15 -7.16 17.54
N ASP A 39 12.14 -7.54 16.28
CA ASP A 39 11.51 -8.77 15.80
C ASP A 39 12.27 -10.03 16.27
N GLU A 40 13.59 -9.98 16.39
CA GLU A 40 14.38 -11.09 16.97
C GLU A 40 14.00 -11.33 18.43
N ASN A 41 13.81 -10.27 19.21
CA ASN A 41 13.36 -10.37 20.60
C ASN A 41 11.92 -10.90 20.68
N LEU A 42 11.04 -10.45 19.81
CA LEU A 42 9.68 -10.96 19.68
C LEU A 42 9.65 -12.47 19.37
N ILE A 43 10.44 -12.92 18.39
CA ILE A 43 10.52 -14.35 18.01
C ILE A 43 11.07 -15.19 19.17
N LYS A 44 12.11 -14.71 19.88
CA LYS A 44 12.65 -15.38 21.08
C LYS A 44 11.57 -15.56 22.15
N LEU A 45 10.75 -14.52 22.38
CA LEU A 45 9.68 -14.55 23.37
C LEU A 45 8.56 -15.51 22.97
N ILE A 46 8.12 -15.47 21.70
CA ILE A 46 7.14 -16.41 21.15
C ILE A 46 7.62 -17.86 21.35
N THR A 47 8.91 -18.11 21.14
CA THR A 47 9.52 -19.44 21.33
C THR A 47 9.59 -19.80 22.81
N LYS A 48 10.04 -18.88 23.67
CA LYS A 48 10.17 -19.09 25.14
C LYS A 48 8.85 -19.55 25.75
N PHE A 49 7.75 -18.97 25.36
CA PHE A 49 6.42 -19.25 25.90
C PHE A 49 5.57 -20.20 25.02
N ASN A 50 6.16 -20.81 23.96
CA ASN A 50 5.48 -21.71 23.02
C ASN A 50 4.23 -21.10 22.35
N LEU A 51 4.14 -19.77 22.23
CA LEU A 51 2.97 -19.07 21.68
C LEU A 51 2.73 -19.38 20.20
N GLY A 52 3.78 -19.69 19.44
CA GLY A 52 3.67 -20.09 18.03
C GLY A 52 2.95 -21.42 17.78
N LYS A 53 2.66 -22.21 18.81
CA LYS A 53 1.86 -23.45 18.72
C LYS A 53 0.39 -23.23 19.07
N CYS A 54 0.03 -22.07 19.60
CA CYS A 54 -1.33 -21.72 19.96
C CYS A 54 -2.11 -21.30 18.71
N LYS A 55 -3.42 -21.62 18.65
CA LYS A 55 -4.31 -20.95 17.70
C LYS A 55 -4.38 -19.46 18.06
N THR A 56 -4.55 -18.62 17.07
CA THR A 56 -4.54 -17.15 17.24
C THR A 56 -5.52 -16.67 18.32
N ASP A 57 -6.72 -17.24 18.39
CA ASP A 57 -7.73 -16.93 19.43
C ASP A 57 -7.26 -17.22 20.85
N THR A 58 -6.33 -18.19 21.01
CA THR A 58 -5.80 -18.58 22.33
C THR A 58 -4.59 -17.77 22.73
N ILE A 59 -3.87 -17.15 21.78
CA ILE A 59 -2.63 -16.41 22.07
C ILE A 59 -2.90 -15.24 23.02
N LYS A 60 -3.96 -14.47 22.76
CA LYS A 60 -4.36 -13.33 23.62
C LYS A 60 -4.60 -13.78 25.06
N LEU A 61 -5.27 -14.92 25.23
CA LEU A 61 -5.54 -15.50 26.55
C LEU A 61 -4.25 -15.98 27.22
N GLU A 62 -3.36 -16.66 26.49
CA GLU A 62 -2.09 -17.13 27.01
C GLU A 62 -1.17 -15.95 27.39
N CYS A 63 -1.08 -14.91 26.56
CA CYS A 63 -0.34 -13.69 26.91
C CYS A 63 -0.87 -13.07 28.21
N ARG A 64 -2.21 -12.98 28.37
CA ARG A 64 -2.83 -12.48 29.61
C ARG A 64 -2.47 -13.32 30.82
N LYS A 65 -2.56 -14.64 30.72
CA LYS A 65 -2.15 -15.54 31.82
C LYS A 65 -0.68 -15.37 32.22
N ILE A 66 0.22 -15.19 31.24
CA ILE A 66 1.63 -14.95 31.51
C ILE A 66 1.81 -13.60 32.21
N LEU A 67 1.15 -12.54 31.74
CA LEU A 67 1.20 -11.21 32.34
C LEU A 67 0.66 -11.21 33.78
N ASP A 68 -0.40 -11.96 34.07
CA ASP A 68 -1.01 -12.02 35.39
C ASP A 68 -0.19 -12.85 36.37
N ASN A 69 0.41 -13.99 35.93
CA ASN A 69 1.04 -14.97 36.82
C ASN A 69 2.56 -14.82 36.96
N GLN A 70 3.24 -14.18 35.99
CA GLN A 70 4.70 -14.12 35.92
C GLN A 70 5.26 -12.69 35.80
N LYS A 71 4.45 -11.66 36.03
CA LYS A 71 4.83 -10.26 35.83
C LYS A 71 6.14 -9.86 36.53
N GLU A 72 6.36 -10.35 37.74
CA GLU A 72 7.54 -10.00 38.54
C GLU A 72 8.84 -10.63 38.01
N THR A 73 8.75 -11.68 37.18
CA THR A 73 9.90 -12.38 36.61
C THR A 73 10.25 -11.93 35.20
N LEU A 74 9.42 -11.08 34.60
CA LEU A 74 9.59 -10.58 33.24
C LEU A 74 10.41 -9.29 33.21
N THR A 75 11.26 -9.15 32.21
CA THR A 75 11.93 -7.87 31.93
C THR A 75 10.94 -6.84 31.38
N ASN A 76 11.30 -5.56 31.43
CA ASN A 76 10.44 -4.49 30.87
C ASN A 76 10.16 -4.70 29.37
N ASP A 77 11.15 -5.17 28.61
CA ASP A 77 11.00 -5.46 27.18
C ASP A 77 10.02 -6.61 26.96
N GLU A 78 10.12 -7.69 27.75
CA GLU A 78 9.21 -8.84 27.67
C GLU A 78 7.78 -8.44 28.03
N LEU A 79 7.59 -7.58 29.04
CA LEU A 79 6.29 -7.03 29.40
C LEU A 79 5.66 -6.23 28.25
N GLN A 80 6.44 -5.36 27.61
CA GLN A 80 5.98 -4.56 26.47
C GLN A 80 5.57 -5.47 25.29
N ILE A 81 6.39 -6.46 24.95
CA ILE A 81 6.13 -7.40 23.85
C ILE A 81 4.88 -8.23 24.14
N LEU A 82 4.73 -8.80 25.35
CA LEU A 82 3.55 -9.59 25.72
C LEU A 82 2.28 -8.75 25.73
N THR A 83 2.33 -7.52 26.23
CA THR A 83 1.20 -6.59 26.21
C THR A 83 0.78 -6.25 24.76
N LYS A 84 1.75 -6.12 23.87
CA LYS A 84 1.50 -5.88 22.46
C LYS A 84 0.92 -7.12 21.78
N LEU A 85 1.42 -8.30 22.04
CA LEU A 85 0.87 -9.58 21.56
C LEU A 85 -0.56 -9.79 22.05
N GLU A 86 -0.87 -9.47 23.30
CA GLU A 86 -2.24 -9.56 23.82
C GLU A 86 -3.21 -8.70 23.01
N LYS A 87 -2.80 -7.50 22.60
CA LYS A 87 -3.66 -6.54 21.87
C LYS A 87 -3.76 -6.82 20.39
N SER A 88 -2.64 -7.17 19.75
CA SER A 88 -2.48 -7.17 18.30
C SER A 88 -1.80 -8.43 17.77
N SER A 89 -2.03 -9.60 18.40
CA SER A 89 -1.40 -10.86 17.99
C SER A 89 -1.62 -11.16 16.51
N ASP A 90 -2.83 -10.96 16.01
CA ASP A 90 -3.23 -11.26 14.65
C ASP A 90 -2.36 -10.49 13.63
N ASP A 91 -2.26 -9.19 13.82
CA ASP A 91 -1.47 -8.30 12.97
C ASP A 91 0.02 -8.65 13.03
N ILE A 92 0.51 -9.00 14.22
CA ILE A 92 1.91 -9.36 14.45
C ILE A 92 2.28 -10.68 13.74
N PHE A 93 1.41 -11.70 13.78
CA PHE A 93 1.68 -12.96 13.11
C PHE A 93 1.60 -12.85 11.59
N ILE A 94 0.66 -12.06 11.06
CA ILE A 94 0.64 -11.71 9.64
C ILE A 94 1.94 -11.00 9.25
N TYR A 95 2.39 -10.02 10.05
CA TYR A 95 3.64 -9.30 9.81
C TYR A 95 4.86 -10.23 9.79
N ILE A 96 5.00 -11.14 10.77
CA ILE A 96 6.13 -12.08 10.82
C ILE A 96 6.17 -12.95 9.56
N SER A 97 5.03 -13.51 9.16
CA SER A 97 4.92 -14.34 7.97
C SER A 97 5.19 -13.55 6.68
N PHE A 98 4.67 -12.33 6.57
CA PHE A 98 4.95 -11.42 5.48
C PHE A 98 6.45 -11.08 5.39
N LYS A 99 7.07 -10.70 6.53
CA LYS A 99 8.49 -10.37 6.61
C LYS A 99 9.38 -11.51 6.16
N ASP A 100 9.09 -12.74 6.59
CA ASP A 100 9.84 -13.93 6.20
C ASP A 100 9.80 -14.15 4.67
N LEU A 101 8.61 -14.02 4.07
CA LEU A 101 8.45 -14.15 2.63
C LEU A 101 9.18 -13.04 1.86
N ILE A 102 9.04 -11.78 2.29
CA ILE A 102 9.72 -10.65 1.63
C ILE A 102 11.24 -10.78 1.73
N LYS A 103 11.77 -11.20 2.88
CA LYS A 103 13.21 -11.47 3.03
C LYS A 103 13.69 -12.57 2.06
N LYS A 104 12.93 -13.63 1.89
CA LYS A 104 13.25 -14.71 0.93
C LYS A 104 13.20 -14.22 -0.51
N LEU A 105 12.23 -13.38 -0.88
CA LEU A 105 12.17 -12.76 -2.20
C LEU A 105 13.37 -11.83 -2.47
N ASP A 106 13.94 -11.24 -1.41
CA ASP A 106 15.08 -10.31 -1.47
C ASP A 106 16.45 -10.99 -1.25
N SER A 107 16.52 -12.26 -0.85
CA SER A 107 17.75 -13.00 -0.44
C SER A 107 18.88 -13.00 -1.48
N ASN A 108 18.60 -12.52 -2.69
CA ASN A 108 19.60 -12.38 -3.75
C ASN A 108 20.61 -11.24 -3.54
N ARG A 109 20.41 -10.36 -2.58
CA ARG A 109 21.33 -9.25 -2.32
C ARG A 109 22.56 -9.67 -1.54
N GLN A 110 22.49 -10.78 -0.81
CA GLN A 110 23.57 -11.23 0.07
C GLN A 110 24.68 -12.04 -0.65
N THR A 111 24.45 -12.54 -1.86
CA THR A 111 25.39 -13.44 -2.55
C THR A 111 26.31 -12.79 -3.57
N ASN A 112 26.31 -11.46 -3.72
CA ASN A 112 27.12 -10.75 -4.70
C ASN A 112 28.52 -10.33 -4.18
N THR A 113 29.04 -10.89 -3.10
CA THR A 113 30.41 -10.61 -2.64
C THR A 113 31.47 -11.60 -3.15
N ASP A 114 31.09 -12.71 -3.76
CA ASP A 114 32.04 -13.64 -4.35
C ASP A 114 31.88 -13.68 -5.88
N ASN A 115 32.89 -13.06 -6.51
CA ASN A 115 33.07 -13.07 -7.96
C ASN A 115 33.30 -14.49 -8.49
N ASN A 116 32.65 -14.81 -9.58
CA ASN A 116 32.89 -15.76 -10.64
C ASN A 116 31.91 -16.93 -10.74
N THR A 117 31.36 -17.02 -11.98
CA THR A 117 30.52 -18.11 -12.52
C THR A 117 29.10 -18.21 -11.97
N ILE A 118 28.25 -17.24 -12.33
CA ILE A 118 26.79 -17.43 -12.23
C ILE A 118 26.29 -17.98 -13.57
N SER A 119 26.32 -19.32 -13.71
CA SER A 119 25.35 -20.02 -14.56
C SER A 119 23.94 -19.60 -14.12
N GLN A 120 23.00 -19.50 -15.07
CA GLN A 120 21.56 -19.33 -14.77
C GLN A 120 21.13 -20.41 -13.76
N ILE A 121 21.19 -20.09 -12.47
CA ILE A 121 20.65 -20.94 -11.44
C ILE A 121 19.15 -20.77 -11.56
N ASP A 122 18.46 -21.80 -12.06
CA ASP A 122 17.00 -21.93 -12.00
C ASP A 122 16.56 -21.78 -10.55
N ARG A 123 16.08 -20.60 -10.18
CA ARG A 123 15.66 -20.35 -8.81
C ARG A 123 14.27 -20.95 -8.62
N LYS A 124 14.20 -21.92 -7.73
CA LYS A 124 12.92 -22.52 -7.37
C LYS A 124 11.94 -21.44 -6.90
N PRO A 125 10.69 -21.46 -7.38
CA PRO A 125 9.65 -20.57 -6.88
C PRO A 125 9.49 -20.72 -5.36
N LEU A 126 9.13 -19.63 -4.68
CA LEU A 126 8.84 -19.64 -3.26
C LEU A 126 7.36 -19.94 -3.02
N ASP A 127 7.10 -20.53 -1.86
CA ASP A 127 5.74 -20.82 -1.41
C ASP A 127 5.23 -19.72 -0.46
N ALA A 128 4.13 -19.06 -0.84
CA ALA A 128 3.44 -18.06 -0.04
C ALA A 128 2.33 -18.67 0.86
N SER A 129 2.16 -20.01 0.87
CA SER A 129 1.14 -20.70 1.67
C SER A 129 1.18 -20.36 3.16
N PRO A 130 2.33 -20.16 3.83
CA PRO A 130 2.34 -19.78 5.24
C PRO A 130 1.63 -18.44 5.49
N LEU A 131 1.88 -17.43 4.63
CA LEU A 131 1.19 -16.14 4.71
C LEU A 131 -0.30 -16.29 4.37
N LEU A 132 -0.63 -17.03 3.29
CA LEU A 132 -2.01 -17.26 2.88
C LEU A 132 -2.82 -17.99 3.95
N SER A 133 -2.24 -18.98 4.63
CA SER A 133 -2.91 -19.75 5.67
C SER A 133 -3.28 -18.88 6.87
N ILE A 134 -2.33 -18.08 7.36
CA ILE A 134 -2.58 -17.19 8.50
C ILE A 134 -3.55 -16.06 8.14
N THR A 135 -3.45 -15.48 6.96
CA THR A 135 -4.40 -14.44 6.53
C THR A 135 -5.81 -15.00 6.37
N ARG A 136 -5.95 -16.22 5.85
CA ARG A 136 -7.25 -16.90 5.74
C ARG A 136 -7.88 -17.19 7.09
N GLU A 137 -7.08 -17.70 8.04
CA GLU A 137 -7.55 -17.97 9.40
C GLU A 137 -8.07 -16.69 10.07
N LEU A 138 -7.30 -15.61 9.99
CA LEU A 138 -7.61 -14.35 10.67
C LEU A 138 -8.67 -13.49 9.96
N ALA A 139 -8.86 -13.69 8.67
CA ALA A 139 -9.92 -13.03 7.91
C ALA A 139 -11.30 -13.73 8.06
N SER A 140 -11.32 -14.96 8.56
CA SER A 140 -12.57 -15.73 8.74
C SER A 140 -13.54 -14.98 9.67
N GLY A 141 -14.81 -14.87 9.25
CA GLY A 141 -15.84 -14.12 9.97
C GLY A 141 -15.73 -12.59 9.86
N SER A 142 -14.73 -12.07 9.13
CA SER A 142 -14.57 -10.63 8.87
C SER A 142 -15.08 -10.24 7.48
N ILE A 143 -15.14 -8.93 7.21
CA ILE A 143 -15.45 -8.40 5.86
C ILE A 143 -14.44 -8.84 4.79
N PHE A 144 -13.24 -9.29 5.19
CA PHE A 144 -12.17 -9.75 4.32
C PHE A 144 -12.18 -11.27 4.05
N GLU A 145 -13.11 -12.02 4.60
CA GLU A 145 -13.18 -13.48 4.43
C GLU A 145 -13.18 -13.89 2.95
N ASN A 146 -13.94 -13.17 2.13
CA ASN A 146 -14.03 -13.43 0.70
C ASN A 146 -12.71 -13.24 -0.05
N LEU A 147 -11.81 -12.41 0.46
CA LEU A 147 -10.50 -12.17 -0.13
C LEU A 147 -9.60 -13.43 -0.11
N PHE A 148 -9.84 -14.34 0.82
CA PHE A 148 -8.99 -15.52 1.05
C PHE A 148 -9.74 -16.86 0.87
N ASN A 149 -10.96 -16.85 0.33
CA ASN A 149 -11.79 -18.04 0.14
C ASN A 149 -11.40 -18.94 -1.06
N GLY A 150 -10.33 -18.58 -1.79
CA GLY A 150 -9.86 -19.29 -2.99
C GLY A 150 -10.47 -18.78 -4.30
N SER A 151 -11.29 -17.74 -4.28
CA SER A 151 -11.78 -17.05 -5.47
C SER A 151 -10.72 -16.11 -6.05
N GLN A 152 -10.91 -15.70 -7.32
CA GLN A 152 -10.14 -14.59 -7.88
C GLN A 152 -10.55 -13.27 -7.20
N ASN A 153 -9.57 -12.48 -6.77
CA ASN A 153 -9.79 -11.24 -6.05
C ASN A 153 -8.96 -10.08 -6.61
N ASP A 154 -9.22 -8.87 -6.10
CA ASP A 154 -8.54 -7.65 -6.51
C ASP A 154 -7.23 -7.46 -5.72
N PRO A 155 -6.06 -7.27 -6.38
CA PRO A 155 -4.81 -6.96 -5.69
C PRO A 155 -4.88 -5.68 -4.86
N HIS A 156 -5.75 -4.72 -5.19
CA HIS A 156 -5.97 -3.54 -4.39
C HIS A 156 -6.57 -3.88 -3.00
N GLU A 157 -7.56 -4.80 -2.96
CA GLU A 157 -8.15 -5.22 -1.69
C GLU A 157 -7.11 -5.97 -0.82
N PHE A 158 -6.29 -6.81 -1.46
CA PHE A 158 -5.18 -7.47 -0.76
C PHE A 158 -4.14 -6.47 -0.24
N LEU A 159 -3.76 -5.47 -1.04
CA LEU A 159 -2.82 -4.42 -0.62
C LEU A 159 -3.39 -3.61 0.55
N ALA A 160 -4.64 -3.17 0.47
CA ALA A 160 -5.29 -2.43 1.55
C ALA A 160 -5.32 -3.28 2.84
N TYR A 161 -5.69 -4.56 2.74
CA TYR A 161 -5.69 -5.48 3.88
C TYR A 161 -4.28 -5.64 4.49
N ILE A 162 -3.27 -5.98 3.69
CA ILE A 162 -1.94 -6.28 4.22
C ILE A 162 -1.26 -5.02 4.79
N LEU A 163 -1.42 -3.86 4.15
CA LEU A 163 -0.86 -2.59 4.63
C LEU A 163 -1.49 -2.17 5.96
N ASP A 164 -2.79 -2.38 6.14
CA ASP A 164 -3.48 -2.15 7.41
C ASP A 164 -2.95 -3.08 8.52
N ARG A 165 -2.80 -4.39 8.23
CA ARG A 165 -2.21 -5.34 9.19
C ARG A 165 -0.79 -4.98 9.58
N LEU A 166 0.04 -4.57 8.61
CA LEU A 166 1.41 -4.12 8.85
C LEU A 166 1.44 -2.84 9.69
N HIS A 167 0.55 -1.88 9.42
CA HIS A 167 0.38 -0.67 10.22
C HIS A 167 0.07 -1.02 11.67
N ASN A 168 -0.98 -1.81 11.91
CA ASN A 168 -1.44 -2.20 13.24
C ASN A 168 -0.40 -2.99 14.02
N SER A 169 0.38 -3.85 13.35
CA SER A 169 1.44 -4.66 13.99
C SER A 169 2.50 -3.80 14.69
N LYS A 170 2.70 -2.57 14.25
CA LYS A 170 3.74 -1.65 14.73
C LYS A 170 3.18 -0.28 15.15
N SER A 171 1.85 -0.12 15.21
CA SER A 171 1.24 1.12 15.68
C SER A 171 1.48 1.32 17.17
N THR A 172 1.60 2.59 17.57
CA THR A 172 1.83 3.00 18.95
C THR A 172 1.28 4.41 19.18
N SER A 173 0.97 4.73 20.42
CA SER A 173 0.63 6.11 20.80
C SER A 173 1.90 6.97 20.86
N ILE A 174 1.81 8.18 20.30
CA ILE A 174 2.89 9.18 20.31
C ILE A 174 2.35 10.52 20.78
N GLN A 175 3.21 11.35 21.34
CA GLN A 175 2.85 12.71 21.69
C GLN A 175 3.08 13.64 20.48
N ILE A 176 2.01 14.13 19.85
CA ILE A 176 2.08 15.11 18.77
C ILE A 176 1.92 16.50 19.34
N LYS A 177 3.02 17.28 19.38
CA LYS A 177 3.01 18.69 19.79
C LYS A 177 2.71 19.56 18.58
N LEU A 178 1.66 20.37 18.68
CA LEU A 178 1.38 21.38 17.67
C LEU A 178 2.35 22.57 17.86
N PRO A 179 2.75 23.27 16.77
CA PRO A 179 3.58 24.45 16.86
C PRO A 179 2.94 25.53 17.76
N SER A 180 3.75 26.24 18.54
CA SER A 180 3.27 27.33 19.44
C SER A 180 2.72 28.53 18.66
N ASN A 181 3.19 28.74 17.43
CA ASN A 181 2.80 29.84 16.54
C ASN A 181 1.70 29.45 15.54
N LEU A 182 0.80 28.56 15.92
CA LEU A 182 -0.30 28.09 15.05
C LEU A 182 -1.11 29.21 14.38
N ASN A 183 -1.21 30.38 15.00
CA ASN A 183 -1.95 31.52 14.44
C ASN A 183 -1.20 32.24 13.30
N GLU A 184 0.11 32.04 13.17
CA GLU A 184 0.96 32.57 12.11
C GLU A 184 1.10 31.61 10.91
N ILE A 185 0.59 30.38 11.05
CA ILE A 185 0.66 29.33 10.03
C ILE A 185 -0.55 29.45 9.11
N ASP A 186 -0.36 29.09 7.83
CA ASP A 186 -1.44 28.96 6.85
C ASP A 186 -2.62 28.16 7.43
N ASN A 187 -3.83 28.66 7.20
CA ASN A 187 -5.04 28.11 7.82
C ASN A 187 -5.30 26.65 7.41
N TYR A 188 -5.00 26.28 6.16
CA TYR A 188 -5.14 24.89 5.71
C TYR A 188 -4.13 23.97 6.41
N TYR A 189 -2.89 24.44 6.58
CA TYR A 189 -1.87 23.66 7.26
C TYR A 189 -2.18 23.50 8.77
N LYS A 190 -2.75 24.51 9.40
CA LYS A 190 -3.25 24.43 10.77
C LYS A 190 -4.33 23.36 10.92
N LEU A 191 -5.35 23.39 10.05
CA LEU A 191 -6.43 22.38 10.04
C LEU A 191 -5.89 20.97 9.80
N TYR A 192 -4.95 20.84 8.87
CA TYR A 192 -4.26 19.57 8.63
C TYR A 192 -3.55 19.04 9.87
N LEU A 193 -2.76 19.88 10.56
CA LEU A 193 -2.03 19.46 11.76
C LEU A 193 -2.97 19.02 12.89
N GLN A 194 -4.09 19.69 13.06
CA GLN A 194 -5.11 19.32 14.03
C GLN A 194 -5.74 17.96 13.67
N HIS A 195 -6.12 17.78 12.38
CA HIS A 195 -6.68 16.52 11.89
C HIS A 195 -5.66 15.38 12.01
N PHE A 196 -4.39 15.61 11.63
CA PHE A 196 -3.31 14.65 11.74
C PHE A 196 -3.10 14.19 13.18
N LYS A 197 -3.07 15.13 14.14
CA LYS A 197 -2.96 14.84 15.57
C LYS A 197 -4.12 13.97 16.04
N THR A 198 -5.36 14.39 15.81
CA THR A 198 -6.56 13.64 16.21
C THR A 198 -6.58 12.22 15.64
N ARG A 199 -6.14 12.05 14.40
CA ARG A 199 -6.16 10.75 13.71
C ARG A 199 -5.07 9.80 14.19
N TYR A 200 -3.85 10.32 14.43
CA TYR A 200 -2.67 9.46 14.58
C TYR A 200 -1.97 9.54 15.94
N GLU A 201 -2.41 10.38 16.88
CA GLU A 201 -1.75 10.48 18.20
C GLU A 201 -1.78 9.15 18.97
N ASN A 202 -2.84 8.37 18.79
CA ASN A 202 -3.00 7.04 19.43
C ASN A 202 -2.77 5.85 18.49
N ASP A 203 -2.46 6.11 17.23
CA ASP A 203 -2.35 5.08 16.19
C ASP A 203 -1.28 5.45 15.15
N TYR A 204 -0.08 5.73 15.62
CA TYR A 204 1.03 6.13 14.76
C TYR A 204 1.93 4.94 14.43
N SER A 205 2.27 4.78 13.15
CA SER A 205 3.27 3.83 12.71
C SER A 205 4.21 4.42 11.66
N TYR A 206 5.22 3.64 11.31
CA TYR A 206 6.12 3.96 10.19
C TYR A 206 5.37 4.26 8.88
N PHE A 207 4.23 3.61 8.63
CA PHE A 207 3.44 3.75 7.41
C PHE A 207 2.77 5.10 7.28
N VAL A 208 2.38 5.73 8.41
CA VAL A 208 1.77 7.08 8.43
C VAL A 208 2.67 8.10 7.75
N LYS A 209 3.99 7.99 7.95
CA LYS A 209 4.97 8.91 7.36
C LYS A 209 5.35 8.54 5.92
N ASN A 210 5.31 7.27 5.54
CA ASN A 210 5.98 6.80 4.33
C ASN A 210 5.02 6.36 3.21
N LEU A 211 3.80 5.93 3.57
CA LEU A 211 2.81 5.49 2.61
C LEU A 211 1.53 6.32 2.62
N TYR A 212 1.10 6.80 3.80
CA TYR A 212 -0.15 7.54 3.89
C TYR A 212 0.06 9.00 3.47
N TYR A 213 -0.94 9.54 2.80
CA TYR A 213 -0.99 10.92 2.37
C TYR A 213 -2.42 11.46 2.49
N TYR A 214 -2.56 12.77 2.37
CA TYR A 214 -3.86 13.42 2.47
C TYR A 214 -4.28 14.05 1.15
N ILE A 215 -5.55 13.86 0.82
CA ILE A 215 -6.25 14.67 -0.18
C ILE A 215 -7.06 15.72 0.58
N ILE A 216 -6.88 16.98 0.20
CA ILE A 216 -7.71 18.10 0.67
C ILE A 216 -8.86 18.28 -0.31
N ASN A 217 -10.07 18.37 0.22
CA ASN A 217 -11.27 18.71 -0.53
C ASN A 217 -11.75 20.08 -0.07
N CYS A 218 -11.86 21.04 -1.00
CA CYS A 218 -12.36 22.39 -0.76
C CYS A 218 -13.70 22.57 -1.45
N VAL A 219 -14.76 22.85 -0.69
CA VAL A 219 -16.09 23.14 -1.24
C VAL A 219 -16.39 24.61 -1.07
N GLU A 220 -16.45 25.37 -2.19
CA GLU A 220 -16.80 26.78 -2.19
C GLU A 220 -18.32 26.94 -2.35
N CYS A 221 -18.96 27.59 -1.38
CA CYS A 221 -20.38 27.88 -1.43
C CYS A 221 -20.70 28.85 -2.57
N SER A 222 -21.63 28.47 -3.45
CA SER A 222 -22.07 29.31 -4.58
C SER A 222 -22.66 30.65 -4.15
N LYS A 223 -23.29 30.71 -2.94
CA LYS A 223 -23.98 31.91 -2.42
C LYS A 223 -23.07 32.83 -1.60
N CYS A 224 -22.44 32.31 -0.54
CA CYS A 224 -21.70 33.16 0.40
C CYS A 224 -20.17 33.06 0.26
N LYS A 225 -19.67 32.28 -0.70
CA LYS A 225 -18.23 32.08 -0.99
C LYS A 225 -17.42 31.48 0.18
N ASN A 226 -18.09 31.05 1.24
CA ASN A 226 -17.42 30.32 2.31
C ASN A 226 -16.82 29.02 1.80
N ILE A 227 -15.58 28.70 2.21
CA ILE A 227 -14.88 27.47 1.82
C ILE A 227 -14.90 26.49 2.99
N SER A 228 -15.55 25.36 2.82
CA SER A 228 -15.48 24.22 3.73
C SER A 228 -14.36 23.27 3.29
N THR A 229 -13.53 22.87 4.24
CA THR A 229 -12.33 22.07 3.96
C THR A 229 -12.35 20.78 4.74
N THR A 230 -12.07 19.65 4.06
CA THR A 230 -11.90 18.34 4.68
C THR A 230 -10.60 17.68 4.23
N PHE A 231 -10.00 16.88 5.11
CA PHE A 231 -8.78 16.13 4.86
C PHE A 231 -9.08 14.63 4.88
N ASN A 232 -8.83 13.94 3.77
CA ASN A 232 -9.05 12.50 3.65
C ASN A 232 -7.71 11.78 3.56
N PRO A 233 -7.37 10.91 4.55
CA PRO A 233 -6.19 10.06 4.46
C PRO A 233 -6.37 8.99 3.40
N ASN A 234 -5.31 8.70 2.65
CA ASN A 234 -5.27 7.70 1.60
C ASN A 234 -3.92 6.96 1.64
N ASP A 235 -3.91 5.74 1.16
CA ASP A 235 -2.72 4.90 0.92
C ASP A 235 -2.58 4.57 -0.57
N ILE A 236 -3.70 4.35 -1.25
CA ILE A 236 -3.78 4.02 -2.68
C ILE A 236 -4.76 4.98 -3.36
N ILE A 237 -4.32 5.70 -4.39
CA ILE A 237 -5.20 6.56 -5.16
C ILE A 237 -5.88 5.79 -6.29
N CYS A 238 -7.21 5.80 -6.31
CA CYS A 238 -8.01 5.17 -7.36
C CYS A 238 -8.43 6.22 -8.39
N ILE A 239 -7.75 6.30 -9.54
CA ILE A 239 -8.00 7.31 -10.56
C ILE A 239 -8.88 6.77 -11.71
N PRO A 240 -9.81 7.57 -12.23
CA PRO A 240 -10.65 7.17 -13.35
C PRO A 240 -9.83 7.06 -14.64
N VAL A 241 -10.22 6.12 -15.51
CA VAL A 241 -9.73 6.04 -16.89
C VAL A 241 -10.78 6.71 -17.79
N PRO A 242 -10.43 7.77 -18.52
CA PRO A 242 -11.36 8.42 -19.44
C PRO A 242 -11.90 7.44 -20.49
N THR A 243 -13.20 7.49 -20.77
CA THR A 243 -13.88 6.59 -21.72
C THR A 243 -13.81 7.08 -23.16
N GLN A 244 -13.54 8.36 -23.36
CA GLN A 244 -13.45 8.97 -24.69
C GLN A 244 -12.15 9.70 -24.87
N VAL A 245 -11.39 9.27 -25.85
CA VAL A 245 -10.32 10.09 -26.43
C VAL A 245 -10.33 9.78 -27.92
N ASN A 246 -10.64 10.76 -28.73
CA ASN A 246 -10.57 10.71 -30.19
C ASN A 246 -9.23 10.09 -30.61
N ASP A 247 -9.17 8.81 -30.97
CA ASP A 247 -8.02 8.03 -31.46
C ASP A 247 -6.65 8.34 -30.80
N LYS A 248 -6.63 9.12 -29.72
CA LYS A 248 -5.44 9.53 -29.00
C LYS A 248 -5.12 8.55 -27.87
N MET A 249 -3.86 8.21 -27.74
CA MET A 249 -3.35 7.39 -26.63
C MET A 249 -3.60 8.11 -25.30
N ILE A 250 -4.22 7.41 -24.34
CA ILE A 250 -4.49 7.95 -23.00
C ILE A 250 -3.19 7.96 -22.20
N THR A 251 -2.92 9.04 -21.52
CA THR A 251 -1.81 9.18 -20.59
C THR A 251 -2.27 9.13 -19.14
N ILE A 252 -1.36 8.82 -18.21
CA ILE A 252 -1.63 8.90 -16.77
C ILE A 252 -2.07 10.31 -16.35
N TYR A 253 -1.59 11.35 -17.06
CA TYR A 253 -1.96 12.73 -16.79
C TYR A 253 -3.41 13.02 -17.19
N ASP A 254 -3.95 12.36 -18.23
CA ASP A 254 -5.36 12.47 -18.60
C ASP A 254 -6.23 11.88 -17.48
N CYS A 255 -5.82 10.74 -16.90
CA CYS A 255 -6.50 10.13 -15.77
C CYS A 255 -6.44 11.02 -14.50
N LEU A 256 -5.27 11.62 -14.20
CA LEU A 256 -5.11 12.55 -13.08
C LEU A 256 -5.89 13.84 -13.29
N ASN A 257 -5.93 14.39 -14.52
CA ASN A 257 -6.75 15.56 -14.85
C ASN A 257 -8.24 15.28 -14.62
N GLU A 258 -8.72 14.09 -14.97
CA GLU A 258 -10.10 13.68 -14.72
C GLU A 258 -10.40 13.55 -13.20
N MET A 259 -9.45 13.00 -12.42
CA MET A 259 -9.59 12.84 -10.96
C MET A 259 -9.63 14.20 -10.23
N PHE A 260 -8.79 15.15 -10.65
CA PHE A 260 -8.58 16.43 -9.98
C PHE A 260 -9.23 17.61 -10.68
N LYS A 261 -10.14 17.38 -11.63
CA LYS A 261 -10.93 18.45 -12.23
C LYS A 261 -11.86 19.07 -11.18
N THR A 262 -12.08 20.37 -11.31
CA THR A 262 -13.12 21.05 -10.55
C THR A 262 -14.49 20.51 -10.95
N ASP A 263 -15.33 20.17 -9.99
CA ASP A 263 -16.67 19.62 -10.22
C ASP A 263 -17.69 20.35 -9.33
N THR A 264 -18.95 19.95 -9.41
CA THR A 264 -20.02 20.51 -8.59
C THR A 264 -20.68 19.42 -7.76
N ILE A 265 -20.93 19.74 -6.49
CA ILE A 265 -21.65 18.84 -5.57
C ILE A 265 -22.84 19.57 -4.93
N VAL A 266 -23.89 18.83 -4.60
CA VAL A 266 -24.96 19.33 -3.74
C VAL A 266 -24.45 19.24 -2.29
N TYR A 267 -24.28 20.39 -1.66
CA TYR A 267 -23.74 20.50 -0.31
C TYR A 267 -24.48 21.56 0.49
N THR A 268 -24.81 21.28 1.75
CA THR A 268 -25.42 22.27 2.65
C THR A 268 -24.32 23.11 3.28
N CYS A 269 -24.26 24.39 2.92
CA CYS A 269 -23.28 25.30 3.48
C CYS A 269 -23.56 25.56 4.98
N GLU A 270 -22.60 25.25 5.84
CA GLU A 270 -22.71 25.45 7.29
C GLU A 270 -22.83 26.93 7.68
N ASN A 271 -22.28 27.85 6.86
CA ASN A 271 -22.29 29.28 7.14
C ASN A 271 -23.62 29.96 6.78
N CYS A 272 -24.26 29.60 5.66
CA CYS A 272 -25.47 30.31 5.19
C CYS A 272 -26.68 29.41 4.91
N GLY A 273 -26.58 28.10 5.16
CA GLY A 273 -27.63 27.13 4.95
C GLY A 273 -28.01 26.86 3.50
N ASN A 274 -27.26 27.40 2.51
CA ASN A 274 -27.50 27.17 1.07
C ASN A 274 -27.32 25.69 0.75
N LYS A 275 -28.29 25.10 -0.01
CA LYS A 275 -28.30 23.67 -0.39
C LYS A 275 -28.15 23.44 -1.89
N ASP A 276 -27.63 24.42 -2.61
CA ASP A 276 -27.47 24.33 -4.06
C ASP A 276 -26.18 23.59 -4.46
N LYS A 277 -25.95 23.51 -5.77
CA LYS A 277 -24.70 23.06 -6.34
C LYS A 277 -23.57 24.03 -5.97
N ASN A 278 -22.51 23.51 -5.38
CA ASN A 278 -21.32 24.21 -4.95
C ASN A 278 -20.11 23.66 -5.68
N LEU A 279 -19.08 24.47 -5.90
CA LEU A 279 -17.84 24.03 -6.53
C LEU A 279 -17.02 23.18 -5.56
N ILE A 280 -16.48 22.04 -6.04
CA ILE A 280 -15.53 21.24 -5.29
C ILE A 280 -14.20 21.15 -6.04
N GLU A 281 -13.12 21.41 -5.34
CA GLU A 281 -11.75 21.21 -5.81
C GLU A 281 -11.01 20.26 -4.87
N ASN A 282 -10.31 19.29 -5.46
CA ASN A 282 -9.53 18.30 -4.73
C ASN A 282 -8.05 18.44 -5.10
N LYS A 283 -7.15 18.31 -4.13
CA LYS A 283 -5.69 18.30 -4.36
C LYS A 283 -4.99 17.36 -3.40
N ILE A 284 -3.83 16.86 -3.79
CA ILE A 284 -2.93 16.15 -2.88
C ILE A 284 -2.31 17.17 -1.94
N PHE A 285 -2.52 17.03 -0.64
CA PHE A 285 -2.01 17.94 0.38
C PHE A 285 -0.66 17.54 0.94
N SER A 286 -0.50 16.26 1.29
CA SER A 286 0.78 15.69 1.73
C SER A 286 1.24 14.61 0.76
N LYS A 287 2.54 14.44 0.60
CA LYS A 287 3.14 13.49 -0.35
C LYS A 287 3.71 12.26 0.36
N PRO A 288 3.32 11.03 -0.04
CA PRO A 288 3.94 9.83 0.48
C PRO A 288 5.32 9.61 -0.13
N LYS A 289 6.17 8.81 0.51
CA LYS A 289 7.41 8.32 -0.13
C LYS A 289 7.12 7.23 -1.16
N THR A 290 6.08 6.46 -0.97
CA THR A 290 5.57 5.47 -1.93
C THR A 290 4.19 5.91 -2.40
N PHE A 291 4.01 6.11 -3.70
CA PHE A 291 2.76 6.55 -4.31
C PHE A 291 2.19 5.43 -5.17
N ILE A 292 1.08 4.84 -4.71
CA ILE A 292 0.43 3.71 -5.37
C ILE A 292 -0.83 4.22 -6.07
N ILE A 293 -0.93 3.95 -7.37
CA ILE A 293 -2.06 4.38 -8.21
C ILE A 293 -2.80 3.13 -8.70
N LYS A 294 -4.12 3.07 -8.48
CA LYS A 294 -5.04 2.11 -9.11
C LYS A 294 -5.79 2.77 -10.25
N LEU A 295 -5.78 2.16 -11.43
CA LEU A 295 -6.56 2.57 -12.59
C LEU A 295 -7.96 1.95 -12.52
N LYS A 296 -9.01 2.78 -12.44
CA LYS A 296 -10.40 2.31 -12.44
C LYS A 296 -10.80 1.86 -13.84
N ARG A 297 -10.38 0.65 -14.23
CA ARG A 297 -10.64 0.07 -15.56
C ARG A 297 -12.01 -0.57 -15.70
N TYR A 298 -12.77 -0.70 -14.64
CA TYR A 298 -14.12 -1.26 -14.70
C TYR A 298 -15.16 -0.15 -14.64
N SER A 299 -16.03 -0.12 -15.64
CA SER A 299 -17.12 0.84 -15.78
C SER A 299 -18.44 0.10 -15.96
N SER A 300 -19.51 0.66 -15.43
CA SER A 300 -20.86 0.14 -15.63
C SER A 300 -21.57 0.89 -16.74
N THR A 301 -22.45 0.21 -17.47
CA THR A 301 -23.34 0.88 -18.42
C THR A 301 -24.26 1.86 -17.68
N LEU A 302 -24.76 2.89 -18.40
CA LEU A 302 -25.68 3.90 -17.83
C LEU A 302 -26.88 3.30 -17.11
N ASN A 303 -27.32 2.13 -17.52
CA ASN A 303 -28.45 1.40 -16.91
C ASN A 303 -28.01 0.46 -15.77
N GLY A 304 -26.74 0.42 -15.38
CA GLY A 304 -26.21 -0.44 -14.34
C GLY A 304 -26.30 -1.96 -14.61
N ARG A 305 -26.72 -2.36 -15.83
CA ARG A 305 -27.02 -3.78 -16.16
C ARG A 305 -25.79 -4.60 -16.56
N SER A 306 -24.71 -3.96 -16.95
CA SER A 306 -23.47 -4.65 -17.32
C SER A 306 -22.26 -3.82 -16.92
N THR A 307 -21.22 -4.52 -16.48
CA THR A 307 -19.90 -3.94 -16.20
C THR A 307 -18.92 -4.44 -17.26
N PHE A 308 -18.09 -3.56 -17.79
CA PHE A 308 -17.08 -3.89 -18.80
C PHE A 308 -15.73 -3.33 -18.41
N LYS A 309 -14.67 -3.97 -18.92
CA LYS A 309 -13.30 -3.53 -18.74
C LYS A 309 -12.91 -2.54 -19.83
N LEU A 310 -12.33 -1.41 -19.42
CA LEU A 310 -11.71 -0.44 -20.32
C LEU A 310 -10.31 -0.96 -20.71
N ASN A 311 -10.18 -1.43 -21.96
CA ASN A 311 -8.94 -1.99 -22.51
C ASN A 311 -8.07 -0.94 -23.25
N ASN A 312 -8.29 0.34 -22.98
CA ASN A 312 -7.48 1.41 -23.55
C ASN A 312 -6.01 1.26 -23.17
N MET A 313 -5.13 1.49 -24.16
CA MET A 313 -3.70 1.65 -23.91
C MET A 313 -3.48 2.89 -23.05
N ILE A 314 -2.77 2.75 -21.94
CA ILE A 314 -2.41 3.87 -21.07
C ILE A 314 -0.91 4.00 -21.03
N CYS A 315 -0.40 5.17 -21.36
CA CYS A 315 1.00 5.54 -21.22
C CYS A 315 1.24 6.20 -19.86
N TYR A 316 2.27 5.81 -19.21
CA TYR A 316 2.71 6.37 -17.93
C TYR A 316 4.24 6.56 -17.95
N PRO A 317 4.75 7.68 -17.40
CA PRO A 317 6.17 8.00 -17.49
C PRO A 317 6.98 7.22 -16.44
N ASP A 318 8.25 7.01 -16.72
CA ASP A 318 9.22 6.49 -15.75
C ASP A 318 9.40 7.47 -14.57
N ILE A 319 9.35 8.79 -14.86
CA ILE A 319 9.34 9.85 -13.85
C ILE A 319 8.00 10.60 -13.93
N LEU A 320 7.17 10.42 -12.92
CA LEU A 320 5.87 11.07 -12.78
C LEU A 320 6.00 12.38 -12.01
N ASN A 321 5.67 13.51 -12.63
CA ASN A 321 5.56 14.81 -11.97
C ASN A 321 4.11 15.07 -11.55
N ILE A 322 3.87 15.34 -10.26
CA ILE A 322 2.52 15.59 -9.73
C ILE A 322 2.30 17.04 -9.27
N ASN A 323 3.19 17.97 -9.59
CA ASN A 323 3.13 19.36 -9.11
C ASN A 323 1.78 20.03 -9.37
N LYS A 324 1.18 19.78 -10.55
CA LYS A 324 -0.14 20.31 -10.92
C LYS A 324 -1.25 19.91 -9.94
N TYR A 325 -1.15 18.74 -9.33
CA TYR A 325 -2.16 18.13 -8.47
C TYR A 325 -1.84 18.27 -6.97
N PHE A 326 -0.72 18.92 -6.64
CA PHE A 326 -0.20 19.06 -5.29
C PHE A 326 -0.37 20.50 -4.78
N CYS A 327 -0.71 20.66 -3.50
CA CYS A 327 -0.88 22.00 -2.88
C CYS A 327 0.44 22.73 -2.62
N GLY A 328 1.56 22.01 -2.51
CA GLY A 328 2.87 22.60 -2.23
C GLY A 328 3.54 23.19 -3.46
N LYS A 329 4.54 24.07 -3.23
CA LYS A 329 5.35 24.70 -4.28
C LYS A 329 6.59 23.89 -4.67
N ALA A 330 7.00 22.92 -3.85
CA ALA A 330 8.18 22.12 -4.10
C ALA A 330 7.95 21.13 -5.25
N GLU A 331 8.94 21.03 -6.13
CA GLU A 331 8.92 20.03 -7.19
C GLU A 331 8.78 18.61 -6.59
N THR A 332 7.87 17.83 -7.17
CA THR A 332 7.52 16.51 -6.66
C THR A 332 7.50 15.52 -7.80
N ASN A 333 8.55 14.73 -7.88
CA ASN A 333 8.77 13.72 -8.90
C ASN A 333 8.83 12.32 -8.26
N TYR A 334 8.29 11.34 -8.97
CA TYR A 334 8.26 9.96 -8.54
C TYR A 334 8.82 9.03 -9.61
N LYS A 335 9.69 8.10 -9.25
CA LYS A 335 10.24 7.05 -10.13
C LYS A 335 9.36 5.81 -10.13
N LEU A 336 8.98 5.33 -11.31
CA LEU A 336 8.25 4.09 -11.49
C LEU A 336 9.15 2.87 -11.23
N TYR A 337 8.68 1.92 -10.42
CA TYR A 337 9.42 0.70 -10.11
C TYR A 337 8.59 -0.59 -10.12
N GLY A 338 7.27 -0.46 -10.13
CA GLY A 338 6.37 -1.61 -10.08
C GLY A 338 5.07 -1.38 -10.82
N ILE A 339 4.57 -2.41 -11.47
CA ILE A 339 3.31 -2.39 -12.21
C ILE A 339 2.60 -3.73 -11.98
N ILE A 340 1.35 -3.68 -11.53
CA ILE A 340 0.48 -4.87 -11.56
C ILE A 340 -0.36 -4.78 -12.83
N ASN A 341 -0.33 -5.84 -13.61
CA ASN A 341 -1.10 -6.02 -14.84
C ASN A 341 -2.25 -6.99 -14.60
N HIS A 342 -3.36 -6.79 -15.31
CA HIS A 342 -4.49 -7.71 -15.36
C HIS A 342 -4.84 -8.06 -16.81
N SER A 343 -4.70 -9.32 -17.17
CA SER A 343 -5.15 -9.87 -18.45
C SER A 343 -6.45 -10.63 -18.24
N GLY A 344 -7.47 -10.38 -19.05
CA GLY A 344 -8.78 -10.99 -18.94
C GLY A 344 -9.93 -10.01 -18.77
N SER A 345 -11.07 -10.51 -18.29
CA SER A 345 -12.33 -9.79 -18.11
C SER A 345 -12.68 -9.60 -16.63
N LEU A 346 -13.87 -9.05 -16.34
CA LEU A 346 -14.38 -8.93 -14.98
C LEU A 346 -14.61 -10.30 -14.31
N ASN A 347 -15.06 -11.30 -15.11
CA ASN A 347 -15.47 -12.62 -14.59
C ASN A 347 -14.33 -13.61 -14.48
N GLY A 348 -13.11 -13.22 -14.82
CA GLY A 348 -11.95 -14.05 -14.76
C GLY A 348 -10.77 -13.47 -15.53
N GLY A 349 -9.59 -13.67 -15.00
CA GLY A 349 -8.37 -13.15 -15.58
C GLY A 349 -7.16 -13.61 -14.82
N HIS A 350 -6.03 -13.02 -15.15
CA HIS A 350 -4.76 -13.35 -14.55
C HIS A 350 -3.99 -12.08 -14.22
N TYR A 351 -3.48 -12.01 -13.00
CA TYR A 351 -2.61 -10.93 -12.54
C TYR A 351 -1.14 -11.35 -12.62
N TYR A 352 -0.30 -10.44 -13.07
CA TYR A 352 1.14 -10.56 -13.08
C TYR A 352 1.76 -9.17 -12.85
N SER A 353 3.03 -9.13 -12.49
CA SER A 353 3.68 -7.84 -12.21
C SER A 353 4.94 -7.63 -13.03
N TYR A 354 5.23 -6.36 -13.32
CA TYR A 354 6.53 -5.91 -13.76
C TYR A 354 7.19 -5.17 -12.62
N VAL A 355 8.45 -5.48 -12.33
CA VAL A 355 9.18 -4.83 -11.24
C VAL A 355 10.62 -4.53 -11.64
N LYS A 356 11.17 -3.45 -11.09
CA LYS A 356 12.62 -3.18 -11.07
C LYS A 356 13.16 -3.60 -9.70
N ASN A 357 14.23 -4.39 -9.67
CA ASN A 357 14.84 -4.72 -8.38
C ASN A 357 15.38 -3.45 -7.71
N ILE A 358 15.09 -3.31 -6.44
CA ILE A 358 15.64 -2.22 -5.63
C ILE A 358 17.11 -2.49 -5.32
N ASN A 359 17.96 -1.48 -5.34
CA ASN A 359 19.38 -1.58 -5.01
C ASN A 359 19.60 -1.72 -3.48
N PRO A 360 20.80 -2.14 -3.03
CA PRO A 360 21.09 -2.32 -1.60
C PRO A 360 20.97 -1.04 -0.74
N ASP A 361 20.98 0.14 -1.37
CA ASP A 361 20.73 1.43 -0.72
C ASP A 361 19.27 1.64 -0.30
N TYR A 362 18.35 0.79 -0.78
CA TYR A 362 16.89 0.89 -0.60
C TYR A 362 16.28 2.24 -1.06
N LYS A 363 16.96 2.93 -2.02
CA LYS A 363 16.53 4.22 -2.56
C LYS A 363 16.45 4.20 -4.08
N THR A 364 17.37 3.49 -4.72
CA THR A 364 17.49 3.42 -6.18
C THR A 364 17.11 2.05 -6.70
N PHE A 365 16.86 1.95 -8.01
CA PHE A 365 16.41 0.73 -8.66
C PHE A 365 17.38 0.34 -9.77
N ASN A 366 17.47 -0.96 -10.03
CA ASN A 366 18.08 -1.49 -11.23
C ASN A 366 17.26 -1.03 -12.46
N GLU A 367 17.91 -0.73 -13.58
CA GLU A 367 17.19 -0.28 -14.78
C GLU A 367 16.42 -1.42 -15.48
N GLN A 368 16.83 -2.67 -15.30
CA GLN A 368 16.18 -3.82 -15.94
C GLN A 368 14.81 -4.14 -15.34
N TRP A 369 13.77 -4.16 -16.17
CA TRP A 369 12.46 -4.67 -15.82
C TRP A 369 12.41 -6.20 -15.83
N LEU A 370 11.71 -6.75 -14.85
CA LEU A 370 11.40 -8.17 -14.71
C LEU A 370 9.88 -8.37 -14.77
N CYS A 371 9.43 -9.31 -15.61
CA CYS A 371 8.07 -9.83 -15.57
C CYS A 371 8.01 -10.99 -14.56
N CYS A 372 7.23 -10.81 -13.51
CA CYS A 372 6.94 -11.85 -12.52
C CYS A 372 5.52 -12.37 -12.76
N ASN A 373 5.44 -13.57 -13.30
CA ASN A 373 4.19 -14.25 -13.64
C ASN A 373 4.14 -15.60 -12.90
N ASP A 374 3.61 -15.53 -11.68
CA ASP A 374 3.61 -16.65 -10.72
C ASP A 374 5.01 -17.27 -10.59
N THR A 375 5.19 -18.52 -10.97
CA THR A 375 6.49 -19.23 -10.89
C THR A 375 7.52 -18.74 -11.90
N GLN A 376 7.11 -18.06 -12.95
CA GLN A 376 7.99 -17.63 -14.03
C GLN A 376 8.46 -16.19 -13.81
N VAL A 377 9.76 -15.97 -13.99
CA VAL A 377 10.37 -14.64 -13.99
C VAL A 377 11.25 -14.48 -15.22
N SER A 378 11.01 -13.44 -16.00
CA SER A 378 11.74 -13.15 -17.23
C SER A 378 12.08 -11.67 -17.36
N ASN A 379 13.12 -11.35 -18.12
CA ASN A 379 13.43 -9.98 -18.50
C ASN A 379 12.42 -9.47 -19.54
N ILE A 380 12.07 -8.17 -19.45
CA ILE A 380 11.28 -7.47 -20.46
C ILE A 380 11.94 -6.15 -20.83
N SER A 381 11.60 -5.61 -22.00
CA SER A 381 12.10 -4.29 -22.44
C SER A 381 11.33 -3.15 -21.75
N ASP A 382 11.92 -1.96 -21.76
CA ASP A 382 11.27 -0.74 -21.26
C ASP A 382 9.98 -0.44 -22.06
N GLU A 383 10.00 -0.63 -23.37
CA GLU A 383 8.83 -0.40 -24.23
C GLU A 383 7.64 -1.29 -23.82
N GLN A 384 7.91 -2.54 -23.47
CA GLN A 384 6.86 -3.47 -22.98
C GLN A 384 6.32 -3.07 -21.62
N ALA A 385 7.14 -2.44 -20.78
CA ALA A 385 6.74 -2.05 -19.43
C ALA A 385 6.01 -0.71 -19.40
N MET A 386 6.37 0.28 -20.27
CA MET A 386 5.96 1.68 -20.11
C MET A 386 4.60 2.04 -20.72
N ALA A 387 3.96 1.14 -21.48
CA ALA A 387 2.62 1.35 -22.03
C ALA A 387 1.86 0.03 -22.09
N SER A 388 0.67 -0.03 -21.51
CA SER A 388 -0.08 -1.27 -21.44
C SER A 388 -1.60 -1.06 -21.36
N GLN A 389 -2.33 -1.88 -22.11
CA GLN A 389 -3.77 -2.06 -21.92
C GLN A 389 -4.09 -2.92 -20.67
N ASN A 390 -3.10 -3.61 -20.13
CA ASN A 390 -3.23 -4.51 -18.98
C ASN A 390 -2.82 -3.83 -17.66
N ALA A 391 -2.11 -2.70 -17.67
CA ALA A 391 -1.73 -2.00 -16.45
C ALA A 391 -2.96 -1.72 -15.57
N TYR A 392 -2.91 -2.16 -14.32
CA TYR A 392 -3.98 -2.08 -13.35
C TYR A 392 -3.59 -1.24 -12.14
N MET A 393 -2.36 -1.42 -11.63
CA MET A 393 -1.80 -0.58 -10.57
C MET A 393 -0.36 -0.19 -10.90
N LEU A 394 0.03 1.01 -10.51
CA LEU A 394 1.35 1.57 -10.71
C LEU A 394 1.98 1.95 -9.36
N PHE A 395 3.25 1.61 -9.18
CA PHE A 395 3.99 1.85 -7.95
C PHE A 395 5.14 2.80 -8.23
N TYR A 396 5.10 3.95 -7.58
CA TYR A 396 6.06 5.01 -7.71
C TYR A 396 6.77 5.31 -6.39
N SER A 397 8.06 5.63 -6.43
CA SER A 397 8.86 6.07 -5.28
C SER A 397 9.25 7.54 -5.43
N LEU A 398 9.09 8.33 -4.36
CA LEU A 398 9.48 9.73 -4.32
C LEU A 398 10.99 9.86 -4.60
N ILE A 399 11.35 10.76 -5.51
CA ILE A 399 12.74 11.18 -5.76
C ILE A 399 13.04 12.31 -4.76
N GLU A 400 14.01 12.07 -3.86
CA GLU A 400 14.47 13.03 -2.82
C GLU A 400 15.58 13.92 -3.36
#